data_d4b7cd0ba68ed678da24be3886a4fe13
#
_entry.id   d4b7cd0ba68ed678da24be3886a4fe13
#
_cell.length_a   1.000
_cell.length_b   1.000
_cell.length_c   1.000
_cell.angle_alpha   90.00
_cell.angle_beta   90.00
_cell.angle_gamma   90.00
#
_symmetry.space_group_name_H-M   'P 1'
#
loop_
_entity.id
_entity.type
_entity.pdbx_description
1 polymer ?
#
loop_
_entity_poly.entity_id
_entity_poly.type
_entity_poly.pdbx_seq_one_letter_code
_entity_poly.pdbx_strand_id
1 'polypeptide(L)'
;PNVTPTGFKKSRAEFEDLIYQNMRVAGSTTGTGGDQTIPTGLQVGLGVRPTTVHKFFSQGDYQNTGNSLDFAIEGEGFFQVMVNGEEAYTRAGAFKLNQDGTLVTANGYVLQPEFTVPVETKEIIVTENGRITAMDAAGEELASADIPLYTFINPAGLEAKGRNLYTTTGASGDATEGIHGEDNVGTIAQGFLEMSNVEVVDEMVNMIVGLRAYEMNSKAIQTADSMLQLAVQLNRS
;
A
#
# COMPACT_ATOMS: atom_id res chain seq x y z
N PRO A 1 -11.75 5.51 2.79
CA PRO A 1 -11.00 4.28 2.61
C PRO A 1 -11.06 3.86 1.15
N ASN A 2 -9.90 3.55 0.57
CA ASN A 2 -9.78 3.16 -0.83
C ASN A 2 -10.06 1.65 -0.97
N VAL A 3 -11.32 1.26 -0.84
CA VAL A 3 -11.77 -0.15 -0.90
C VAL A 3 -12.05 -0.58 -2.33
N THR A 4 -12.56 0.33 -3.16
CA THR A 4 -13.01 0.04 -4.53
C THR A 4 -11.92 0.05 -5.61
N PRO A 5 -10.75 0.75 -5.48
CA PRO A 5 -9.75 0.74 -6.53
C PRO A 5 -9.10 -0.63 -6.71
N THR A 6 -8.97 -1.07 -7.97
CA THR A 6 -8.28 -2.31 -8.35
C THR A 6 -6.79 -2.22 -8.05
N GLY A 7 -6.21 -3.28 -7.47
CA GLY A 7 -4.78 -3.35 -7.15
C GLY A 7 -4.28 -2.37 -6.10
N PHE A 8 -5.17 -1.70 -5.34
CA PHE A 8 -4.76 -0.82 -4.25
C PHE A 8 -4.23 -1.63 -3.06
N LYS A 9 -3.14 -1.16 -2.46
CA LYS A 9 -2.51 -1.81 -1.31
C LYS A 9 -2.59 -0.94 -0.06
N LYS A 10 -3.06 -1.53 1.04
CA LYS A 10 -3.21 -0.89 2.35
C LYS A 10 -1.86 -0.34 2.82
N SER A 11 -1.90 0.83 3.44
CA SER A 11 -0.73 1.45 4.06
C SER A 11 -1.01 1.72 5.53
N ARG A 12 0.01 1.53 6.39
CA ARG A 12 -0.06 1.85 7.81
C ARG A 12 1.07 2.80 8.18
N ALA A 13 0.74 3.89 8.84
CA ALA A 13 1.71 4.77 9.45
C ALA A 13 2.25 4.14 10.74
N GLU A 14 3.56 4.16 10.90
CA GLU A 14 4.25 3.75 12.11
C GLU A 14 4.76 4.97 12.86
N PHE A 15 4.68 4.90 14.17
CA PHE A 15 5.04 6.01 15.07
C PHE A 15 6.15 5.57 16.00
N GLU A 16 7.05 6.49 16.30
CA GLU A 16 8.05 6.32 17.35
C GLU A 16 7.90 7.41 18.39
N ASP A 17 8.30 7.11 19.63
CA ASP A 17 8.35 8.06 20.70
C ASP A 17 9.55 9.02 20.52
N LEU A 18 9.37 10.25 21.02
CA LEU A 18 10.42 11.24 21.07
C LEU A 18 11.26 11.07 22.33
N ILE A 19 12.38 11.80 22.37
CA ILE A 19 13.30 11.80 23.51
C ILE A 19 12.55 12.11 24.82
N TYR A 20 12.90 11.37 25.88
CA TYR A 20 12.41 11.61 27.22
C TYR A 20 13.27 12.68 27.90
N GLN A 21 12.62 13.66 28.47
CA GLN A 21 13.28 14.64 29.35
C GLN A 21 13.37 14.05 30.76
N ASN A 22 14.59 13.88 31.26
CA ASN A 22 14.85 13.42 32.61
C ASN A 22 14.68 14.59 33.59
N MET A 23 13.58 14.63 34.33
CA MET A 23 13.36 15.60 35.41
C MET A 23 14.09 15.18 36.69
N ARG A 24 14.26 13.88 36.90
CA ARG A 24 14.98 13.31 38.01
C ARG A 24 15.60 11.99 37.60
N VAL A 25 16.89 11.82 37.86
CA VAL A 25 17.63 10.61 37.51
C VAL A 25 17.49 9.59 38.64
N ALA A 26 17.21 8.32 38.27
CA ALA A 26 17.22 7.23 39.23
C ALA A 26 18.64 7.08 39.85
N GLY A 27 18.73 6.84 41.12
CA GLY A 27 20.01 6.76 41.85
C GLY A 27 20.58 8.11 42.30
N SER A 28 19.94 9.26 42.00
CA SER A 28 20.35 10.54 42.55
C SER A 28 20.06 10.62 44.06
N THR A 29 20.98 11.22 44.82
CA THR A 29 20.83 11.40 46.27
C THR A 29 19.88 12.53 46.61
N THR A 30 18.97 12.31 47.55
CA THR A 30 18.09 13.34 48.12
C THR A 30 18.65 13.82 49.46
N GLY A 31 19.17 15.04 49.48
CA GLY A 31 19.52 15.75 50.73
C GLY A 31 21.00 15.77 51.11
N THR A 32 21.31 16.59 52.10
CA THR A 32 22.67 16.93 52.57
C THR A 32 23.38 15.80 53.33
N GLY A 33 22.75 14.62 53.48
CA GLY A 33 23.28 13.49 54.27
C GLY A 33 23.69 12.26 53.48
N GLY A 34 23.59 12.24 52.16
CA GLY A 34 24.26 11.26 51.27
C GLY A 34 23.71 9.81 51.26
N ASP A 35 22.76 9.43 52.06
CA ASP A 35 22.40 8.01 52.30
C ASP A 35 21.06 7.58 51.70
N GLN A 36 20.28 8.49 51.13
CA GLN A 36 19.00 8.14 50.52
C GLN A 36 19.07 8.36 49.02
N THR A 37 19.04 7.27 48.25
CA THR A 37 18.96 7.26 46.80
C THR A 37 17.53 7.11 46.32
N ILE A 38 17.16 7.83 45.28
CA ILE A 38 15.84 7.74 44.67
C ILE A 38 15.77 6.44 43.86
N PRO A 39 14.86 5.50 44.19
CA PRO A 39 14.81 4.20 43.51
C PRO A 39 14.29 4.30 42.05
N THR A 40 13.48 5.32 41.71
CA THR A 40 12.89 5.50 40.38
C THR A 40 13.07 6.92 39.88
N GLY A 41 13.52 7.07 38.64
CA GLY A 41 13.61 8.36 37.99
C GLY A 41 12.25 8.89 37.56
N LEU A 42 12.17 10.20 37.30
CA LEU A 42 11.01 10.84 36.65
C LEU A 42 11.41 11.29 35.25
N GLN A 43 10.77 10.68 34.26
CA GLN A 43 10.98 11.00 32.86
C GLN A 43 9.66 11.48 32.24
N VAL A 44 9.73 12.52 31.41
CA VAL A 44 8.59 13.07 30.70
C VAL A 44 8.86 12.88 29.19
N GLY A 45 7.99 12.14 28.51
CA GLY A 45 8.05 11.98 27.05
C GLY A 45 7.62 13.24 26.34
N LEU A 46 8.31 13.60 25.26
CA LEU A 46 8.01 14.81 24.45
C LEU A 46 6.99 14.53 23.33
N GLY A 47 6.35 13.35 23.33
CA GLY A 47 5.33 12.98 22.36
C GLY A 47 5.80 11.89 21.40
N VAL A 48 5.11 11.78 20.26
CA VAL A 48 5.37 10.80 19.21
C VAL A 48 5.48 11.50 17.86
N ARG A 49 6.26 10.91 16.95
CA ARG A 49 6.33 11.35 15.55
C ARG A 49 6.06 10.19 14.60
N PRO A 50 5.51 10.44 13.40
CA PRO A 50 5.46 9.41 12.36
C PRO A 50 6.88 9.13 11.85
N THR A 51 7.25 7.85 11.76
CA THR A 51 8.57 7.41 11.28
C THR A 51 8.50 6.97 9.83
N THR A 52 7.55 6.10 9.51
CA THR A 52 7.42 5.52 8.19
C THR A 52 5.98 5.20 7.86
N VAL A 53 5.71 5.00 6.58
CA VAL A 53 4.44 4.47 6.08
C VAL A 53 4.72 3.14 5.40
N HIS A 54 4.41 2.05 6.08
CA HIS A 54 4.59 0.70 5.57
C HIS A 54 3.43 0.32 4.66
N LYS A 55 3.72 -0.20 3.45
CA LYS A 55 2.74 -0.77 2.53
C LYS A 55 2.68 -2.28 2.68
N PHE A 56 1.45 -2.80 2.70
CA PHE A 56 1.19 -4.23 2.73
C PHE A 56 0.81 -4.70 1.33
N PHE A 57 1.65 -5.55 0.74
CA PHE A 57 1.41 -6.13 -0.59
C PHE A 57 0.69 -7.48 -0.51
N SER A 58 0.07 -7.80 0.64
CA SER A 58 -0.82 -8.98 0.71
C SER A 58 -1.88 -8.91 -0.37
N GLN A 59 -2.26 -10.06 -0.88
CA GLN A 59 -3.25 -10.19 -1.93
C GLN A 59 -4.63 -9.74 -1.46
N GLY A 60 -5.37 -9.05 -2.33
CA GLY A 60 -6.78 -8.73 -2.14
C GLY A 60 -7.69 -9.81 -2.74
N ASP A 61 -9.00 -9.64 -2.58
CA ASP A 61 -9.99 -10.54 -3.17
C ASP A 61 -10.03 -10.41 -4.69
N TYR A 62 -10.45 -11.47 -5.37
CA TYR A 62 -10.65 -11.48 -6.81
C TYR A 62 -12.11 -11.19 -7.16
N GLN A 63 -12.30 -10.29 -8.09
CA GLN A 63 -13.60 -10.01 -8.69
C GLN A 63 -13.62 -10.49 -10.13
N ASN A 64 -14.54 -11.41 -10.43
CA ASN A 64 -14.79 -11.81 -11.81
C ASN A 64 -15.53 -10.68 -12.55
N THR A 65 -14.95 -10.20 -13.63
CA THR A 65 -15.51 -9.14 -14.47
C THR A 65 -16.01 -9.70 -15.82
N GLY A 66 -15.52 -10.86 -16.23
CA GLY A 66 -15.81 -11.47 -17.53
C GLY A 66 -15.25 -10.70 -18.72
N ASN A 67 -14.44 -9.65 -18.49
CA ASN A 67 -13.77 -8.90 -19.56
C ASN A 67 -12.45 -9.55 -19.91
N SER A 68 -12.22 -9.87 -21.16
CA SER A 68 -11.01 -10.54 -21.64
C SER A 68 -9.72 -9.73 -21.47
N LEU A 69 -9.82 -8.41 -21.21
CA LEU A 69 -8.68 -7.50 -21.01
C LEU A 69 -8.41 -7.22 -19.52
N ASP A 70 -9.16 -7.82 -18.62
CA ASP A 70 -8.93 -7.73 -17.19
C ASP A 70 -8.09 -8.91 -16.72
N PHE A 71 -6.94 -8.63 -16.10
CA PHE A 71 -5.99 -9.63 -15.63
C PHE A 71 -5.74 -9.46 -14.15
N ALA A 72 -5.79 -10.55 -13.40
CA ALA A 72 -5.36 -10.56 -12.02
C ALA A 72 -4.11 -11.43 -11.86
N ILE A 73 -3.22 -11.04 -10.96
CA ILE A 73 -2.05 -11.85 -10.60
C ILE A 73 -2.42 -12.70 -9.39
N GLU A 74 -2.37 -14.01 -9.51
CA GLU A 74 -2.53 -14.97 -8.41
C GLU A 74 -1.18 -15.27 -7.80
N GLY A 75 -0.86 -14.67 -6.65
CA GLY A 75 0.43 -14.77 -5.99
C GLY A 75 1.23 -13.48 -6.03
N GLU A 76 2.55 -13.56 -5.95
CA GLU A 76 3.44 -12.41 -5.96
C GLU A 76 3.80 -11.99 -7.39
N GLY A 77 3.99 -10.68 -7.62
CA GLY A 77 4.40 -10.13 -8.91
C GLY A 77 3.73 -8.80 -9.22
N PHE A 78 4.22 -8.16 -10.25
CA PHE A 78 3.75 -6.88 -10.75
C PHE A 78 3.80 -6.87 -12.27
N PHE A 79 2.84 -6.22 -12.91
CA PHE A 79 2.93 -5.87 -14.32
C PHE A 79 3.88 -4.68 -14.48
N GLN A 80 4.70 -4.71 -15.53
CA GLN A 80 5.53 -3.57 -15.92
C GLN A 80 4.77 -2.70 -16.94
N VAL A 81 4.78 -1.40 -16.70
CA VAL A 81 4.18 -0.41 -17.62
C VAL A 81 5.17 0.72 -17.87
N MET A 82 5.09 1.30 -19.07
CA MET A 82 5.93 2.43 -19.43
C MET A 82 5.22 3.75 -19.15
N VAL A 83 5.83 4.61 -18.32
CA VAL A 83 5.29 5.92 -17.92
C VAL A 83 6.28 7.00 -18.34
N ASN A 84 5.95 7.78 -19.37
CA ASN A 84 6.82 8.86 -19.89
C ASN A 84 8.26 8.43 -20.21
N GLY A 85 8.47 7.17 -20.59
CA GLY A 85 9.79 6.62 -20.90
C GLY A 85 10.53 6.03 -19.71
N GLU A 86 9.90 5.99 -18.53
CA GLU A 86 10.40 5.32 -17.34
C GLU A 86 9.59 4.06 -17.04
N GLU A 87 10.24 3.05 -16.48
CA GLU A 87 9.60 1.83 -16.06
C GLU A 87 8.84 2.04 -14.74
N ALA A 88 7.61 1.58 -14.72
CA ALA A 88 6.78 1.56 -13.51
C ALA A 88 6.09 0.21 -13.39
N TYR A 89 5.71 -0.14 -12.18
CA TYR A 89 5.14 -1.44 -11.84
C TYR A 89 3.76 -1.25 -11.23
N THR A 90 2.84 -2.15 -11.55
CA THR A 90 1.47 -2.07 -11.05
C THR A 90 0.88 -3.45 -10.78
N ARG A 91 -0.06 -3.51 -9.82
CA ARG A 91 -0.92 -4.68 -9.61
C ARG A 91 -2.32 -4.49 -10.21
N ALA A 92 -2.60 -3.28 -10.72
CA ALA A 92 -3.89 -3.02 -11.37
C ALA A 92 -3.90 -3.64 -12.77
N GLY A 93 -4.74 -4.65 -12.97
CA GLY A 93 -4.84 -5.39 -14.22
C GLY A 93 -6.02 -4.98 -15.12
N ALA A 94 -6.63 -3.83 -14.90
CA ALA A 94 -7.70 -3.31 -15.77
C ALA A 94 -7.08 -2.64 -17.01
N PHE A 95 -6.86 -3.42 -18.07
CA PHE A 95 -6.28 -2.92 -19.30
C PHE A 95 -7.36 -2.58 -20.33
N LYS A 96 -6.97 -1.75 -21.30
CA LYS A 96 -7.80 -1.33 -22.44
C LYS A 96 -6.95 -1.28 -23.68
N LEU A 97 -7.59 -1.28 -24.84
CA LEU A 97 -6.91 -1.04 -26.11
C LEU A 97 -6.93 0.46 -26.41
N ASN A 98 -5.80 1.00 -26.84
CA ASN A 98 -5.72 2.35 -27.39
C ASN A 98 -6.15 2.37 -28.88
N GLN A 99 -6.03 3.51 -29.54
CA GLN A 99 -6.38 3.67 -30.96
C GLN A 99 -5.55 2.79 -31.89
N ASP A 100 -4.33 2.47 -31.49
CA ASP A 100 -3.40 1.65 -32.26
C ASP A 100 -3.55 0.15 -31.97
N GLY A 101 -4.51 -0.22 -31.10
CA GLY A 101 -4.71 -1.61 -30.66
C GLY A 101 -3.72 -2.09 -29.61
N THR A 102 -2.91 -1.21 -29.01
CA THR A 102 -1.94 -1.58 -27.97
C THR A 102 -2.61 -1.66 -26.59
N LEU A 103 -2.20 -2.60 -25.77
CA LEU A 103 -2.67 -2.75 -24.37
C LEU A 103 -2.13 -1.62 -23.50
N VAL A 104 -3.05 -0.85 -22.92
CA VAL A 104 -2.73 0.27 -22.02
C VAL A 104 -3.56 0.19 -20.72
N THR A 105 -3.04 0.79 -19.67
CA THR A 105 -3.81 0.99 -18.43
C THR A 105 -4.92 2.04 -18.64
N ALA A 106 -5.82 2.20 -17.68
CA ALA A 106 -6.86 3.22 -17.69
C ALA A 106 -6.32 4.66 -17.84
N ASN A 107 -5.05 4.89 -17.52
CA ASN A 107 -4.37 6.17 -17.66
C ASN A 107 -3.56 6.32 -18.96
N GLY A 108 -3.59 5.32 -19.84
CA GLY A 108 -2.89 5.34 -21.13
C GLY A 108 -1.42 4.87 -21.06
N TYR A 109 -0.97 4.25 -19.97
CA TYR A 109 0.38 3.71 -19.87
C TYR A 109 0.45 2.34 -20.55
N VAL A 110 1.45 2.15 -21.40
CA VAL A 110 1.62 0.93 -22.20
C VAL A 110 2.15 -0.21 -21.34
N LEU A 111 1.48 -1.38 -21.40
CA LEU A 111 1.96 -2.62 -20.81
C LEU A 111 3.24 -3.10 -21.51
N GLN A 112 4.19 -3.59 -20.76
CA GLN A 112 5.42 -4.15 -21.31
C GLN A 112 5.43 -5.70 -21.17
N PRO A 113 5.92 -6.41 -22.22
CA PRO A 113 6.27 -5.91 -23.54
C PRO A 113 5.07 -5.35 -24.31
N GLU A 114 5.32 -4.40 -25.18
CA GLU A 114 4.26 -3.80 -25.99
C GLU A 114 3.60 -4.85 -26.88
N PHE A 115 2.31 -5.07 -26.65
CA PHE A 115 1.49 -5.99 -27.43
C PHE A 115 0.40 -5.23 -28.17
N THR A 116 0.42 -5.32 -29.49
CA THR A 116 -0.60 -4.73 -30.35
C THR A 116 -1.52 -5.79 -30.87
N VAL A 117 -2.81 -5.62 -30.62
CA VAL A 117 -3.87 -6.51 -31.08
C VAL A 117 -4.24 -6.18 -32.53
N PRO A 118 -4.12 -7.14 -33.46
CA PRO A 118 -4.53 -6.91 -34.85
C PRO A 118 -6.03 -6.62 -34.98
N VAL A 119 -6.42 -5.82 -35.98
CA VAL A 119 -7.81 -5.40 -36.20
C VAL A 119 -8.76 -6.59 -36.47
N GLU A 120 -8.23 -7.68 -37.00
CA GLU A 120 -8.98 -8.89 -37.32
C GLU A 120 -9.26 -9.80 -36.11
N THR A 121 -8.72 -9.46 -34.96
CA THR A 121 -8.85 -10.25 -33.72
C THR A 121 -10.30 -10.31 -33.26
N LYS A 122 -10.77 -11.51 -32.97
CA LYS A 122 -12.10 -11.79 -32.40
C LYS A 122 -12.03 -12.15 -30.93
N GLU A 123 -10.98 -12.85 -30.54
CA GLU A 123 -10.79 -13.32 -29.19
C GLU A 123 -9.36 -13.12 -28.72
N ILE A 124 -9.21 -12.72 -27.45
CA ILE A 124 -7.92 -12.58 -26.79
C ILE A 124 -7.92 -13.58 -25.63
N ILE A 125 -6.96 -14.48 -25.64
CA ILE A 125 -6.79 -15.51 -24.61
C ILE A 125 -5.46 -15.27 -23.91
N VAL A 126 -5.51 -15.29 -22.59
CA VAL A 126 -4.30 -15.23 -21.75
C VAL A 126 -4.23 -16.51 -20.94
N THR A 127 -3.10 -17.20 -21.04
CA THR A 127 -2.86 -18.42 -20.27
C THR A 127 -2.30 -18.07 -18.88
N GLU A 128 -2.41 -19.01 -17.96
CA GLU A 128 -1.85 -18.88 -16.60
C GLU A 128 -0.34 -18.55 -16.61
N ASN A 129 0.37 -18.99 -17.64
CA ASN A 129 1.80 -18.73 -17.84
C ASN A 129 2.09 -17.34 -18.47
N GLY A 130 1.11 -16.44 -18.51
CA GLY A 130 1.28 -15.10 -19.00
C GLY A 130 1.32 -14.92 -20.51
N ARG A 131 1.12 -16.00 -21.30
CA ARG A 131 1.08 -15.91 -22.74
C ARG A 131 -0.25 -15.34 -23.20
N ILE A 132 -0.22 -14.16 -23.81
CA ILE A 132 -1.35 -13.54 -24.50
C ILE A 132 -1.35 -13.95 -25.95
N THR A 133 -2.50 -14.36 -26.46
CA THR A 133 -2.70 -14.78 -27.86
C THR A 133 -3.93 -14.09 -28.40
N ALA A 134 -3.80 -13.43 -29.54
CA ALA A 134 -4.90 -12.84 -30.31
C ALA A 134 -5.32 -13.83 -31.40
N MET A 135 -6.59 -14.23 -31.41
CA MET A 135 -7.15 -15.18 -32.38
C MET A 135 -8.18 -14.53 -33.30
N ASP A 136 -8.24 -15.02 -34.53
CA ASP A 136 -9.26 -14.60 -35.49
C ASP A 136 -10.56 -15.42 -35.34
N ALA A 137 -11.54 -15.19 -36.23
CA ALA A 137 -12.80 -15.96 -36.27
C ALA A 137 -12.64 -17.42 -36.70
N ALA A 138 -11.51 -17.79 -37.32
CA ALA A 138 -11.20 -19.16 -37.71
C ALA A 138 -10.45 -19.93 -36.61
N GLY A 139 -10.04 -19.26 -35.54
CA GLY A 139 -9.24 -19.84 -34.45
C GLY A 139 -7.74 -19.87 -34.80
N GLU A 140 -7.30 -19.11 -35.79
CA GLU A 140 -5.87 -18.97 -36.07
C GLU A 140 -5.23 -17.90 -35.21
N GLU A 141 -4.00 -18.16 -34.76
CA GLU A 141 -3.20 -17.20 -33.99
C GLU A 141 -2.70 -16.09 -34.90
N LEU A 142 -3.12 -14.85 -34.64
CA LEU A 142 -2.69 -13.66 -35.37
C LEU A 142 -1.45 -13.02 -34.76
N ALA A 143 -1.38 -13.00 -33.42
CA ALA A 143 -0.26 -12.45 -32.68
C ALA A 143 -0.20 -13.11 -31.29
N SER A 144 1.02 -13.28 -30.78
CA SER A 144 1.22 -13.69 -29.38
C SER A 144 2.41 -12.96 -28.76
N ALA A 145 2.36 -12.80 -27.44
CA ALA A 145 3.44 -12.30 -26.61
C ALA A 145 3.38 -12.94 -25.23
N ASP A 146 4.50 -12.93 -24.53
CA ASP A 146 4.54 -13.36 -23.13
C ASP A 146 4.59 -12.11 -22.25
N ILE A 147 3.66 -12.00 -21.29
CA ILE A 147 3.59 -10.92 -20.31
C ILE A 147 4.37 -11.35 -19.08
N PRO A 148 5.59 -10.84 -18.84
CA PRO A 148 6.37 -11.21 -17.68
C PRO A 148 5.79 -10.60 -16.40
N LEU A 149 5.99 -11.28 -15.27
CA LEU A 149 5.75 -10.73 -13.94
C LEU A 149 7.08 -10.39 -13.28
N TYR A 150 7.11 -9.24 -12.64
CA TYR A 150 8.28 -8.74 -11.94
C TYR A 150 8.12 -8.86 -10.44
N THR A 151 9.14 -9.36 -9.78
CA THR A 151 9.21 -9.47 -8.32
C THR A 151 10.32 -8.61 -7.74
N PHE A 152 10.22 -8.30 -6.46
CA PHE A 152 11.18 -7.47 -5.73
C PHE A 152 11.58 -8.17 -4.44
N ILE A 153 12.84 -8.05 -4.05
CA ILE A 153 13.33 -8.58 -2.77
C ILE A 153 12.61 -7.92 -1.61
N ASN A 154 12.34 -6.61 -1.72
CA ASN A 154 11.60 -5.86 -0.71
C ASN A 154 10.52 -4.98 -1.37
N PRO A 155 9.31 -5.52 -1.60
CA PRO A 155 8.22 -4.75 -2.19
C PRO A 155 7.82 -3.51 -1.38
N ALA A 156 7.98 -3.55 -0.05
CA ALA A 156 7.67 -2.41 0.82
C ALA A 156 8.57 -1.19 0.58
N GLY A 157 9.74 -1.41 -0.01
CA GLY A 157 10.68 -0.35 -0.40
C GLY A 157 10.33 0.37 -1.70
N LEU A 158 9.33 -0.08 -2.44
CA LEU A 158 8.88 0.57 -3.67
C LEU A 158 8.31 1.97 -3.41
N GLU A 159 8.67 2.93 -4.26
CA GLU A 159 8.11 4.27 -4.21
C GLU A 159 6.77 4.32 -4.96
N ALA A 160 5.71 4.78 -4.28
CA ALA A 160 4.41 4.97 -4.90
C ALA A 160 4.34 6.33 -5.61
N LYS A 161 4.17 6.32 -6.92
CA LYS A 161 3.97 7.52 -7.75
C LYS A 161 2.50 7.96 -7.85
N GLY A 162 1.60 7.25 -7.16
CA GLY A 162 0.15 7.43 -7.31
C GLY A 162 -0.44 6.57 -8.43
N ARG A 163 -1.77 6.54 -8.55
CA ARG A 163 -2.50 5.76 -9.57
C ARG A 163 -2.16 4.26 -9.57
N ASN A 164 -1.83 3.72 -8.39
CA ASN A 164 -1.37 2.34 -8.20
C ASN A 164 -0.10 1.98 -8.97
N LEU A 165 0.75 2.98 -9.24
CA LEU A 165 2.05 2.82 -9.86
C LEU A 165 3.16 2.86 -8.80
N TYR A 166 4.14 2.00 -9.00
CA TYR A 166 5.31 1.85 -8.15
C TYR A 166 6.57 1.96 -8.99
N THR A 167 7.60 2.57 -8.45
CA THR A 167 8.94 2.61 -9.07
C THR A 167 9.95 2.00 -8.13
N THR A 168 11.01 1.43 -8.71
CA THR A 168 12.12 0.86 -7.96
C THR A 168 12.88 1.93 -7.18
N THR A 169 13.41 1.53 -6.04
CA THR A 169 14.29 2.35 -5.21
C THR A 169 15.49 1.52 -4.78
N GLY A 170 16.50 2.17 -4.24
CA GLY A 170 17.63 1.44 -3.63
C GLY A 170 17.24 0.53 -2.45
N ALA A 171 16.05 0.74 -1.87
CA ALA A 171 15.52 -0.09 -0.77
C ALA A 171 14.68 -1.28 -1.26
N SER A 172 14.06 -1.21 -2.44
CA SER A 172 13.31 -2.32 -3.04
C SER A 172 14.21 -3.37 -3.68
N GLY A 173 15.40 -2.97 -4.11
CA GLY A 173 16.21 -3.71 -5.05
C GLY A 173 15.71 -3.56 -6.48
N ASP A 174 16.43 -4.18 -7.42
CA ASP A 174 16.08 -4.20 -8.83
C ASP A 174 14.90 -5.13 -9.09
N ALA A 175 14.13 -4.83 -10.13
CA ALA A 175 13.06 -5.70 -10.60
C ALA A 175 13.66 -6.99 -11.16
N THR A 176 13.20 -8.12 -10.68
CA THR A 176 13.58 -9.44 -11.21
C THR A 176 12.42 -10.00 -11.99
N GLU A 177 12.64 -10.29 -13.26
CA GLU A 177 11.68 -11.00 -14.09
C GLU A 177 11.58 -12.44 -13.61
N GLY A 178 10.34 -12.88 -13.34
CA GLY A 178 10.06 -14.21 -12.82
C GLY A 178 9.30 -15.08 -13.80
N ILE A 179 9.52 -16.40 -13.70
CA ILE A 179 8.78 -17.40 -14.45
C ILE A 179 7.46 -17.67 -13.71
N HIS A 180 6.34 -17.58 -14.42
CA HIS A 180 5.02 -17.83 -13.85
C HIS A 180 4.92 -19.20 -13.19
N GLY A 181 4.44 -19.22 -11.95
CA GLY A 181 4.25 -20.45 -11.16
C GLY A 181 5.53 -21.04 -10.57
N GLU A 182 6.71 -20.43 -10.79
CA GLU A 182 7.98 -20.83 -10.19
C GLU A 182 8.51 -19.76 -9.24
N ASP A 183 9.38 -20.09 -8.31
CA ASP A 183 10.09 -19.20 -7.38
C ASP A 183 9.21 -18.13 -6.69
N ASN A 184 8.01 -18.51 -6.25
CA ASN A 184 7.01 -17.61 -5.66
C ASN A 184 6.40 -16.58 -6.62
N VAL A 185 6.69 -16.65 -7.90
CA VAL A 185 6.03 -15.81 -8.91
C VAL A 185 4.62 -16.30 -9.15
N GLY A 186 3.66 -15.39 -9.12
CA GLY A 186 2.26 -15.70 -9.36
C GLY A 186 1.97 -16.12 -10.81
N THR A 187 0.73 -16.51 -11.04
CA THR A 187 0.15 -16.78 -12.36
C THR A 187 -0.82 -15.68 -12.75
N ILE A 188 -1.22 -15.63 -14.01
CA ILE A 188 -2.19 -14.64 -14.51
C ILE A 188 -3.56 -15.31 -14.68
N ALA A 189 -4.58 -14.72 -14.06
CA ALA A 189 -5.99 -15.08 -14.25
C ALA A 189 -6.68 -14.05 -15.15
N GLN A 190 -7.18 -14.50 -16.29
CA GLN A 190 -7.94 -13.66 -17.22
C GLN A 190 -9.41 -13.54 -16.78
N GLY A 191 -10.02 -12.37 -16.99
CA GLY A 191 -11.41 -12.08 -16.63
C GLY A 191 -11.61 -11.75 -15.16
N PHE A 192 -10.55 -11.58 -14.41
CA PHE A 192 -10.56 -11.23 -13.00
C PHE A 192 -9.78 -9.93 -12.75
N LEU A 193 -10.17 -9.22 -11.72
CA LEU A 193 -9.44 -8.07 -11.17
C LEU A 193 -9.11 -8.32 -9.70
N GLU A 194 -7.91 -7.96 -9.30
CA GLU A 194 -7.55 -7.93 -7.90
C GLU A 194 -8.14 -6.67 -7.26
N MET A 195 -8.95 -6.85 -6.23
CA MET A 195 -9.52 -5.75 -5.45
C MET A 195 -8.51 -5.27 -4.40
N SER A 196 -8.84 -4.15 -3.76
CA SER A 196 -8.06 -3.64 -2.64
C SER A 196 -8.00 -4.66 -1.49
N ASN A 197 -6.85 -4.79 -0.83
CA ASN A 197 -6.68 -5.59 0.39
C ASN A 197 -7.13 -4.85 1.67
N VAL A 198 -8.03 -3.87 1.53
CA VAL A 198 -8.58 -3.07 2.64
C VAL A 198 -9.95 -3.60 3.02
N GLU A 199 -10.11 -4.07 4.25
CA GLU A 199 -11.40 -4.46 4.81
C GLU A 199 -12.15 -3.23 5.33
N VAL A 200 -13.38 -3.03 4.82
CA VAL A 200 -14.22 -1.88 5.17
C VAL A 200 -14.55 -1.86 6.66
N VAL A 201 -14.87 -3.04 7.21
CA VAL A 201 -15.29 -3.18 8.61
C VAL A 201 -14.16 -2.80 9.55
N ASP A 202 -12.95 -3.27 9.27
CA ASP A 202 -11.77 -2.95 10.07
C ASP A 202 -11.49 -1.44 10.06
N GLU A 203 -11.55 -0.82 8.88
CA GLU A 203 -11.33 0.62 8.75
C GLU A 203 -12.41 1.45 9.47
N MET A 204 -13.67 0.98 9.45
CA MET A 204 -14.75 1.61 10.23
C MET A 204 -14.50 1.49 11.74
N VAL A 205 -14.06 0.33 12.22
CA VAL A 205 -13.72 0.12 13.64
C VAL A 205 -12.54 1.02 14.03
N ASN A 206 -11.49 1.06 13.23
CA ASN A 206 -10.33 1.92 13.46
C ASN A 206 -10.73 3.41 13.50
N MET A 207 -11.63 3.84 12.61
CA MET A 207 -12.18 5.19 12.61
C MET A 207 -12.96 5.50 13.89
N ILE A 208 -13.82 4.58 14.33
CA ILE A 208 -14.58 4.75 15.58
C ILE A 208 -13.64 4.86 16.79
N VAL A 209 -12.61 4.01 16.86
CA VAL A 209 -11.59 4.08 17.92
C VAL A 209 -10.87 5.43 17.90
N GLY A 210 -10.47 5.90 16.72
CA GLY A 210 -9.83 7.21 16.56
C GLY A 210 -10.73 8.38 16.97
N LEU A 211 -12.00 8.35 16.58
CA LEU A 211 -12.98 9.37 16.98
C LEU A 211 -13.19 9.38 18.50
N ARG A 212 -13.32 8.19 19.13
CA ARG A 212 -13.47 8.11 20.60
C ARG A 212 -12.24 8.61 21.33
N ALA A 213 -11.03 8.30 20.84
CA ALA A 213 -9.79 8.84 21.40
C ALA A 213 -9.75 10.36 21.34
N TYR A 214 -10.16 10.94 20.20
CA TYR A 214 -10.27 12.39 20.03
C TYR A 214 -11.30 13.01 20.99
N GLU A 215 -12.49 12.39 21.14
CA GLU A 215 -13.52 12.84 22.08
C GLU A 215 -13.03 12.79 23.53
N MET A 216 -12.35 11.73 23.92
CA MET A 216 -11.78 11.62 25.27
C MET A 216 -10.72 12.69 25.54
N ASN A 217 -9.83 12.93 24.58
CA ASN A 217 -8.82 13.99 24.70
C ASN A 217 -9.47 15.38 24.79
N SER A 218 -10.48 15.64 23.98
CA SER A 218 -11.25 16.91 24.03
C SER A 218 -11.93 17.12 25.39
N LYS A 219 -12.57 16.07 25.93
CA LYS A 219 -13.17 16.12 27.27
C LYS A 219 -12.13 16.32 28.36
N ALA A 220 -10.98 15.67 28.27
CA ALA A 220 -9.89 15.86 29.23
C ALA A 220 -9.41 17.31 29.28
N ILE A 221 -9.25 17.96 28.11
CA ILE A 221 -8.89 19.37 28.01
C ILE A 221 -9.97 20.26 28.63
N GLN A 222 -11.25 20.02 28.29
CA GLN A 222 -12.36 20.79 28.84
C GLN A 222 -12.46 20.65 30.38
N THR A 223 -12.20 19.44 30.90
CA THR A 223 -12.18 19.19 32.35
C THR A 223 -11.02 19.93 33.01
N ALA A 224 -9.83 19.93 32.39
CA ALA A 224 -8.69 20.67 32.88
C ALA A 224 -8.96 22.19 32.92
N ASP A 225 -9.55 22.74 31.86
CA ASP A 225 -9.96 24.13 31.80
C ASP A 225 -10.97 24.49 32.87
N SER A 226 -11.97 23.63 33.10
CA SER A 226 -12.96 23.79 34.18
C SER A 226 -12.32 23.79 35.56
N MET A 227 -11.36 22.88 35.80
CA MET A 227 -10.62 22.84 37.07
C MET A 227 -9.78 24.12 37.29
N LEU A 228 -9.13 24.61 36.25
CA LEU A 228 -8.37 25.87 36.33
C LEU A 228 -9.29 27.06 36.61
N GLN A 229 -10.47 27.14 36.00
CA GLN A 229 -11.45 28.17 36.26
C GLN A 229 -11.93 28.15 37.70
N LEU A 230 -12.24 26.95 38.25
CA LEU A 230 -12.61 26.80 39.67
C LEU A 230 -11.48 27.22 40.62
N ALA A 231 -10.25 26.83 40.31
CA ALA A 231 -9.07 27.21 41.10
C ALA A 231 -8.88 28.75 41.12
N VAL A 232 -9.09 29.42 40.01
CA VAL A 232 -9.02 30.90 39.95
C VAL A 232 -10.15 31.57 40.70
N GLN A 233 -11.36 30.99 40.68
CA GLN A 233 -12.50 31.51 41.47
C GLN A 233 -12.26 31.38 42.96
N LEU A 234 -11.72 30.24 43.44
CA LEU A 234 -11.39 30.00 44.85
C LEU A 234 -10.29 30.95 45.38
N ASN A 235 -9.38 31.37 44.51
CA ASN A 235 -8.31 32.29 44.90
C ASN A 235 -8.75 33.78 44.90
N ARG A 236 -9.97 34.06 44.42
CA ARG A 236 -10.56 35.44 44.39
C ARG A 236 -11.57 35.67 45.53
N SER A 237 -11.97 34.63 46.27
CA SER A 237 -12.80 34.72 47.46
C SER A 237 -11.94 34.71 48.72
#